data_23c6957d5ff8f4f103e9ce69e35413d0
#
_entry.id   23c6957d5ff8f4f103e9ce69e35413d0
#
_cell.length_a   1.000
_cell.length_b   1.000
_cell.length_c   1.000
_cell.angle_alpha   90.00
_cell.angle_beta   90.00
_cell.angle_gamma   90.00
#
_symmetry.space_group_name_H-M   'P 1'
#
loop_
_entity.id
_entity.type
_entity.pdbx_description
1 polymer ?
#
loop_
_entity_poly.entity_id
_entity_poly.type
_entity_poly.pdbx_seq_one_letter_code
_entity_poly.pdbx_strand_id
1 'polypeptide(L)' 'LNDVLSDALASNPAPSKSGKRLKVFYATQVATNPPTFVVFVNDPDLMHFSYERFLENRFRESFDFYGTPIQIIPRARK' A
#
# COMPACT_ATOMS: atom_id res chain seq x y z
N LEU A 1 -4.87 -7.66 -7.54
CA LEU A 1 -4.41 -6.69 -6.53
C LEU A 1 -2.96 -6.89 -6.14
N ASN A 2 -2.55 -8.11 -5.83
CA ASN A 2 -1.18 -8.34 -5.38
C ASN A 2 -0.16 -8.23 -6.52
N ASP A 3 -0.57 -8.43 -7.75
CA ASP A 3 0.28 -8.17 -8.92
C ASP A 3 0.59 -6.68 -9.05
N VAL A 4 -0.42 -5.82 -8.85
CA VAL A 4 -0.25 -4.37 -8.86
C VAL A 4 0.68 -3.94 -7.73
N LEU A 5 0.50 -4.53 -6.55
CA LEU A 5 1.36 -4.27 -5.40
C LEU A 5 2.80 -4.65 -5.69
N SER A 6 3.04 -5.84 -6.27
CA SER A 6 4.38 -6.28 -6.63
C SER A 6 5.04 -5.35 -7.62
N ASP A 7 4.31 -4.90 -8.64
CA ASP A 7 4.83 -3.97 -9.63
C ASP A 7 5.18 -2.63 -8.99
N ALA A 8 4.35 -2.14 -8.08
CA ALA A 8 4.60 -0.90 -7.37
C ALA A 8 5.86 -0.99 -6.52
N LEU A 9 6.04 -2.10 -5.80
CA LEU A 9 7.22 -2.31 -4.97
C LEU A 9 8.49 -2.41 -5.81
N ALA A 10 8.39 -2.99 -7.00
CA ALA A 10 9.54 -3.11 -7.90
C ALA A 10 9.96 -1.75 -8.45
N SER A 11 9.01 -0.87 -8.77
CA SER A 11 9.31 0.44 -9.35
C SER A 11 9.77 1.46 -8.30
N ASN A 12 9.32 1.32 -7.05
CA ASN A 12 9.70 2.23 -5.97
C ASN A 12 9.82 1.40 -4.68
N PRO A 13 11.02 0.87 -4.38
CA PRO A 13 11.21 0.02 -3.21
C PRO A 13 10.82 0.72 -1.91
N ALA A 14 10.39 -0.08 -0.94
CA ALA A 14 9.94 0.42 0.34
C ALA A 14 11.06 1.16 1.09
N PRO A 15 10.72 2.22 1.84
CA PRO A 15 11.72 3.02 2.54
C PRO A 15 12.32 2.28 3.74
N SER A 16 13.49 2.76 4.16
CA SER A 16 14.14 2.30 5.40
C SER A 16 14.11 3.44 6.41
N LYS A 17 13.99 3.08 7.69
CA LYS A 17 14.05 4.05 8.80
C LYS A 17 14.81 3.42 9.94
N SER A 18 15.86 4.12 10.41
CA SER A 18 16.67 3.68 11.57
C SER A 18 17.20 2.25 11.41
N GLY A 19 17.64 1.92 10.18
CA GLY A 19 18.16 0.59 9.89
C GLY A 19 17.11 -0.48 9.66
N LYS A 20 15.83 -0.14 9.82
CA LYS A 20 14.72 -1.07 9.58
C LYS A 20 14.07 -0.73 8.26
N ARG A 21 13.86 -1.74 7.43
CA ARG A 21 13.19 -1.58 6.14
C ARG A 21 11.74 -2.04 6.25
N LEU A 22 10.84 -1.24 5.70
CA LEU A 22 9.45 -1.64 5.55
C LEU A 22 9.38 -2.85 4.61
N LYS A 23 8.73 -3.91 5.05
CA LYS A 23 8.44 -5.08 4.21
C LYS A 23 6.94 -5.16 4.01
N VAL A 24 6.52 -5.19 2.76
CA VAL A 24 5.12 -5.32 2.38
C VAL A 24 4.88 -6.75 1.93
N PHE A 25 3.98 -7.46 2.58
CA PHE A 25 3.75 -8.88 2.31
C PHE A 25 2.64 -9.09 1.29
N TYR A 26 1.46 -8.53 1.53
CA TYR A 26 0.35 -8.63 0.61
C TYR A 26 -0.71 -7.58 0.98
N ALA A 27 -1.72 -7.45 0.12
CA ALA A 27 -2.82 -6.54 0.36
C ALA A 27 -4.15 -7.22 0.04
N THR A 28 -5.22 -6.73 0.66
CA THR A 28 -6.57 -7.19 0.37
C THR A 28 -7.52 -6.01 0.39
N GLN A 29 -8.54 -6.04 -0.47
CA GLN A 29 -9.58 -5.03 -0.47
C GLN A 29 -10.66 -5.44 0.52
N VAL A 30 -10.96 -4.54 1.47
CA VAL A 30 -11.93 -4.83 2.54
C VAL A 30 -13.21 -4.03 2.40
N ALA A 31 -13.23 -3.01 1.53
CA ALA A 31 -14.43 -2.22 1.28
C ALA A 31 -14.39 -1.65 -0.14
N THR A 32 -15.55 -1.35 -0.69
CA THR A 32 -15.68 -0.85 -2.05
C THR A 32 -16.17 0.59 -2.14
N ASN A 33 -16.73 1.15 -1.06
CA ASN A 33 -17.31 2.48 -1.09
C ASN A 33 -17.04 3.21 0.23
N PRO A 34 -15.89 3.91 0.35
CA PRO A 34 -14.83 4.05 -0.65
C PRO A 34 -13.97 2.79 -0.77
N PRO A 35 -13.24 2.62 -1.89
CA PRO A 35 -12.30 1.51 -1.99
C PRO A 35 -11.28 1.57 -0.87
N THR A 36 -11.18 0.50 -0.10
CA THR A 36 -10.32 0.43 1.08
C THR A 36 -9.48 -0.84 1.01
N PHE A 37 -8.17 -0.68 1.16
CA PHE A 37 -7.23 -1.78 1.07
C PHE A 37 -6.44 -1.88 2.36
N VAL A 38 -6.36 -3.09 2.91
CA VAL A 38 -5.46 -3.38 4.02
C VAL A 38 -4.16 -3.91 3.42
N VAL A 39 -3.05 -3.28 3.78
CA VAL A 39 -1.73 -3.68 3.32
C VAL A 39 -0.98 -4.26 4.51
N PHE A 40 -0.64 -5.55 4.44
CA PHE A 40 0.03 -6.23 5.55
C PHE A 40 1.53 -6.03 5.43
N VAL A 41 2.11 -5.51 6.49
CA VAL A 41 3.52 -5.12 6.55
C VAL A 41 4.17 -5.68 7.82
N ASN A 42 5.50 -5.59 7.89
CA ASN A 42 6.23 -6.03 9.08
C ASN A 42 6.03 -5.06 10.26
N ASP A 43 5.93 -3.76 9.98
CA ASP A 43 5.74 -2.74 11.01
C ASP A 43 5.01 -1.55 10.41
N PRO A 44 3.74 -1.30 10.80
CA PRO A 44 2.98 -0.16 10.26
C PRO A 44 3.64 1.20 10.50
N ASP A 45 4.43 1.33 11.56
CA ASP A 45 5.11 2.59 11.87
C ASP A 45 6.17 2.95 10.82
N LEU A 46 6.60 1.98 10.02
CA LEU A 46 7.54 2.22 8.94
C LEU A 46 6.86 2.72 7.66
N MET A 47 5.53 2.70 7.62
CA MET A 47 4.78 3.15 6.45
C MET A 47 4.60 4.67 6.53
N HIS A 48 5.45 5.41 5.80
CA HIS A 48 5.30 6.85 5.69
C HIS A 48 4.09 7.21 4.83
N PHE A 49 3.47 8.35 5.11
CA PHE A 49 2.31 8.77 4.33
C PHE A 49 2.67 8.98 2.86
N SER A 50 3.91 9.37 2.55
CA SER A 50 4.35 9.56 1.16
C SER A 50 4.37 8.23 0.40
N TYR A 51 4.79 7.16 1.04
CA TYR A 51 4.79 5.83 0.43
C TYR A 51 3.36 5.28 0.32
N GLU A 52 2.55 5.53 1.35
CA GLU A 52 1.14 5.18 1.34
C GLU A 52 0.42 5.88 0.18
N ARG A 53 0.71 7.16 -0.04
CA ARG A 53 0.15 7.91 -1.15
C ARG A 53 0.62 7.37 -2.50
N PHE A 54 1.87 6.93 -2.57
CA PHE A 54 2.40 6.29 -3.78
C PHE A 54 1.60 5.02 -4.11
N LEU A 55 1.37 4.17 -3.12
CA LEU A 55 0.58 2.94 -3.31
C LEU A 55 -0.87 3.28 -3.69
N GLU A 56 -1.44 4.27 -3.04
CA GLU A 56 -2.78 4.74 -3.35
C GLU A 56 -2.90 5.17 -4.80
N ASN A 57 -1.94 5.95 -5.30
CA ASN A 57 -1.94 6.40 -6.68
C ASN A 57 -1.77 5.25 -7.66
N ARG A 58 -0.94 4.26 -7.33
CA ARG A 58 -0.75 3.09 -8.18
C ARG A 58 -2.03 2.26 -8.26
N PHE A 59 -2.72 2.08 -7.15
CA PHE A 59 -3.99 1.37 -7.14
C PHE A 59 -5.05 2.13 -7.93
N ARG A 60 -5.07 3.46 -7.79
CA ARG A 60 -6.03 4.31 -8.51
C ARG A 60 -5.84 4.17 -10.02
N GLU A 61 -4.61 4.21 -10.49
CA GLU A 61 -4.31 4.06 -11.91
C GLU A 61 -4.65 2.67 -12.42
N SER A 62 -4.29 1.64 -11.65
CA SER A 62 -4.42 0.25 -12.10
C SER A 62 -5.87 -0.23 -12.11
N PHE A 63 -6.70 0.30 -11.21
CA PHE A 63 -8.10 -0.11 -11.09
C PHE A 63 -9.07 0.97 -11.54
N ASP A 64 -8.58 2.02 -12.18
CA ASP A 64 -9.39 3.08 -12.79
C ASP A 64 -10.31 3.78 -11.77
N PHE A 65 -9.79 4.05 -10.58
CA PHE A 65 -10.54 4.74 -9.53
C PHE A 65 -10.33 6.26 -9.60
N TYR A 66 -10.33 6.84 -10.81
CA TYR A 66 -10.09 8.27 -10.98
C TYR A 66 -11.18 9.09 -10.28
N GLY A 67 -10.76 10.09 -9.53
CA GLY A 67 -11.68 10.96 -8.80
C GLY A 67 -12.32 10.32 -7.57
N THR A 68 -11.97 9.08 -7.25
CA THR A 68 -12.53 8.36 -6.10
C THR A 68 -11.47 8.29 -5.00
N PRO A 69 -11.80 8.69 -3.76
CA PRO A 69 -10.86 8.52 -2.65
C PRO A 69 -10.59 7.04 -2.40
N ILE A 70 -9.33 6.70 -2.15
CA ILE A 70 -8.91 5.35 -1.80
C ILE A 70 -8.29 5.42 -0.42
N GLN A 71 -8.58 4.43 0.41
CA GLN A 71 -7.98 4.31 1.74
C GLN A 71 -7.00 3.15 1.77
N ILE A 72 -5.82 3.40 2.30
CA ILE A 72 -4.80 2.39 2.54
C ILE A 72 -4.61 2.28 4.04
N ILE A 73 -4.77 1.07 4.56
CA ILE A 73 -4.64 0.80 5.99
C ILE A 73 -3.47 -0.16 6.19
N PRO A 74 -2.32 0.32 6.68
CA PRO A 74 -1.23 -0.61 6.99
C PRO A 74 -1.52 -1.37 8.27
N ARG A 75 -1.25 -2.68 8.27
CA ARG A 75 -1.43 -3.52 9.43
C ARG A 75 -0.25 -4.46 9.58
N ALA A 76 0.09 -4.76 10.82
CA ALA A 76 1.14 -5.72 11.10
C ALA A 76 0.63 -7.12 10.75
N ARG A 77 1.47 -7.89 10.06
CA ARG A 77 1.20 -9.31 9.82
C ARG A 77 1.59 -10.10 11.06
N LYS A 78 0.71 -10.94 11.49
CA LYS A 78 1.01 -11.85 12.60
C LYS A 78 1.73 -13.09 12.13
#